data_7375265ae2694fa2201fec4876ade33b
#
_entry.id   7375265ae2694fa2201fec4876ade33b
#
_cell.length_a   1.000
_cell.length_b   1.000
_cell.length_c   1.000
_cell.angle_alpha   90.00
_cell.angle_beta   90.00
_cell.angle_gamma   90.00
#
_symmetry.space_group_name_H-M   'P 1'
#
loop_
_entity.id
_entity.type
_entity.pdbx_description
1 polymer ?
#
loop_
_entity_poly.entity_id
_entity_poly.type
_entity_poly.pdbx_seq_one_letter_code
_entity_poly.pdbx_strand_id
1 'polypeptide(L)'
;MGSEAYTLDEQVGFLMRIAGQRHSVIFQQHVPLDLTPPQFSVLIKVLELGSCSQNELGRRTAMDVATIKGVVDRLRTRKLVTVRSDLKDKRRSVVEPTEETKSYADLLKQAGLLISDLTLDPLTTTERDLFLKLLKKLCS
;
A
#
# COMPACT_ATOMS: atom_id res chain seq x y z
N MET A 1 -36.08 3.59 -23.70
CA MET A 1 -35.50 3.46 -22.37
C MET A 1 -35.74 4.70 -21.57
N GLY A 2 -36.41 4.57 -20.46
CA GLY A 2 -36.53 5.68 -19.53
C GLY A 2 -35.20 6.09 -18.99
N SER A 3 -34.97 7.37 -18.71
CA SER A 3 -33.78 7.84 -18.05
C SER A 3 -33.79 7.33 -16.62
N GLU A 4 -32.77 6.58 -16.24
CA GLU A 4 -32.57 6.25 -14.85
C GLU A 4 -32.18 7.51 -14.08
N ALA A 5 -32.76 7.72 -12.90
CA ALA A 5 -32.38 8.81 -12.05
C ALA A 5 -30.97 8.55 -11.53
N TYR A 6 -30.07 9.51 -11.71
CA TYR A 6 -28.73 9.43 -11.14
C TYR A 6 -28.83 9.70 -9.64
N THR A 7 -28.49 8.70 -8.84
CA THR A 7 -28.46 8.82 -7.38
C THR A 7 -27.01 8.70 -6.94
N LEU A 8 -26.45 9.77 -6.36
CA LEU A 8 -25.05 9.80 -5.95
C LEU A 8 -24.71 8.66 -4.99
N ASP A 9 -25.61 8.40 -4.03
CA ASP A 9 -25.37 7.38 -3.00
C ASP A 9 -25.23 5.96 -3.54
N GLU A 10 -25.64 5.75 -4.81
CA GLU A 10 -25.53 4.45 -5.48
C GLU A 10 -24.32 4.37 -6.43
N GLN A 11 -23.49 5.41 -6.48
CA GLN A 11 -22.36 5.44 -7.41
C GLN A 11 -21.11 4.86 -6.81
N VAL A 12 -20.40 4.03 -7.58
CA VAL A 12 -19.21 3.31 -7.10
C VAL A 12 -18.09 4.26 -6.65
N GLY A 13 -17.87 5.35 -7.41
CA GLY A 13 -16.82 6.31 -7.05
C GLY A 13 -17.09 6.99 -5.72
N PHE A 14 -18.34 7.37 -5.48
CA PHE A 14 -18.76 7.97 -4.23
C PHE A 14 -18.60 7.00 -3.06
N LEU A 15 -19.07 5.77 -3.24
CA LEU A 15 -18.97 4.73 -2.21
C LEU A 15 -17.54 4.36 -1.90
N MET A 16 -16.67 4.27 -2.93
CA MET A 16 -15.26 4.00 -2.71
C MET A 16 -14.58 5.13 -1.94
N ARG A 17 -14.97 6.38 -2.21
CA ARG A 17 -14.40 7.52 -1.48
C ARG A 17 -14.78 7.48 0.00
N ILE A 18 -16.04 7.19 0.30
CA ILE A 18 -16.50 7.09 1.70
C ILE A 18 -15.81 5.93 2.41
N ALA A 19 -15.78 4.76 1.78
CA ALA A 19 -15.09 3.59 2.34
C ALA A 19 -13.60 3.88 2.54
N GLY A 20 -12.99 4.60 1.61
CA GLY A 20 -11.60 5.02 1.69
C GLY A 20 -11.33 5.97 2.85
N GLN A 21 -12.25 6.90 3.14
CA GLN A 21 -12.13 7.79 4.29
C GLN A 21 -12.15 7.00 5.60
N ARG A 22 -13.07 6.04 5.72
CA ARG A 22 -13.13 5.16 6.90
C ARG A 22 -11.83 4.36 7.04
N HIS A 23 -11.36 3.78 5.94
CA HIS A 23 -10.09 3.03 5.93
C HIS A 23 -8.91 3.91 6.35
N SER A 24 -8.85 5.15 5.88
CA SER A 24 -7.76 6.08 6.24
C SER A 24 -7.70 6.36 7.73
N VAL A 25 -8.86 6.52 8.38
CA VAL A 25 -8.91 6.71 9.84
C VAL A 25 -8.40 5.48 10.58
N ILE A 26 -8.85 4.29 10.16
CA ILE A 26 -8.38 3.02 10.74
C ILE A 26 -6.87 2.87 10.56
N PHE A 27 -6.38 3.16 9.36
CA PHE A 27 -4.94 3.10 9.05
C PHE A 27 -4.14 4.01 9.98
N GLN A 28 -4.53 5.28 10.11
CA GLN A 28 -3.82 6.24 10.95
C GLN A 28 -3.81 5.84 12.42
N GLN A 29 -4.88 5.21 12.90
CA GLN A 29 -4.98 4.78 14.29
C GLN A 29 -4.09 3.56 14.61
N HIS A 30 -3.75 2.76 13.61
CA HIS A 30 -3.09 1.47 13.83
C HIS A 30 -1.74 1.30 13.15
N VAL A 31 -1.36 2.19 12.23
CA VAL A 31 -0.07 2.08 11.55
C VAL A 31 1.07 2.37 12.52
N PRO A 32 2.10 1.49 12.58
CA PRO A 32 3.30 1.79 13.38
C PRO A 32 4.21 2.79 12.67
N LEU A 33 5.12 3.41 13.42
CA LEU A 33 6.22 4.24 12.92
C LEU A 33 5.75 5.50 12.17
N ASP A 34 4.52 5.93 12.36
CA ASP A 34 3.97 7.12 11.68
C ASP A 34 4.10 7.06 10.15
N LEU A 35 3.97 5.87 9.57
CA LEU A 35 4.08 5.71 8.13
C LEU A 35 2.83 6.21 7.42
N THR A 36 3.02 6.84 6.26
CA THR A 36 1.90 7.10 5.35
C THR A 36 1.52 5.81 4.62
N PRO A 37 0.31 5.72 4.03
CA PRO A 37 -0.06 4.54 3.25
C PRO A 37 0.95 4.18 2.15
N PRO A 38 1.44 5.12 1.32
CA PRO A 38 2.48 4.80 0.34
C PRO A 38 3.77 4.28 0.98
N GLN A 39 4.22 4.89 2.07
CA GLN A 39 5.43 4.44 2.78
C GLN A 39 5.25 3.04 3.33
N PHE A 40 4.10 2.76 3.93
CA PHE A 40 3.78 1.42 4.44
C PHE A 40 3.80 0.38 3.33
N SER A 41 3.14 0.67 2.19
CA SER A 41 3.09 -0.24 1.05
C SER A 41 4.49 -0.55 0.50
N VAL A 42 5.31 0.48 0.33
CA VAL A 42 6.68 0.32 -0.17
C VAL A 42 7.51 -0.51 0.81
N LEU A 43 7.41 -0.21 2.09
CA LEU A 43 8.19 -0.90 3.10
C LEU A 43 7.82 -2.39 3.20
N ILE A 44 6.53 -2.70 3.17
CA ILE A 44 6.05 -4.09 3.13
C ILE A 44 6.56 -4.80 1.87
N LYS A 45 6.46 -4.16 0.72
CA LYS A 45 6.89 -4.78 -0.54
C LYS A 45 8.39 -5.05 -0.57
N VAL A 46 9.19 -4.12 -0.07
CA VAL A 46 10.66 -4.29 0.03
C VAL A 46 11.00 -5.44 0.98
N LEU A 47 10.28 -5.56 2.09
CA LEU A 47 10.47 -6.69 3.02
C LEU A 47 10.11 -8.03 2.36
N GLU A 48 9.02 -8.06 1.57
CA GLU A 48 8.62 -9.28 0.85
C GLU A 48 9.68 -9.70 -0.18
N LEU A 49 10.26 -8.75 -0.90
CA LEU A 49 11.19 -9.02 -2.00
C LEU A 49 12.65 -9.10 -1.57
N GLY A 50 13.00 -8.52 -0.42
CA GLY A 50 14.38 -8.44 0.07
C GLY A 50 15.18 -7.33 -0.57
N SER A 51 15.12 -7.19 -1.89
CA SER A 51 15.68 -6.07 -2.64
C SER A 51 14.91 -5.93 -3.94
N CYS A 52 14.87 -4.71 -4.47
CA CYS A 52 14.10 -4.44 -5.68
C CYS A 52 14.60 -3.15 -6.33
N SER A 53 14.63 -3.10 -7.66
CA SER A 53 14.89 -1.84 -8.33
C SER A 53 13.78 -0.84 -8.02
N GLN A 54 14.13 0.44 -7.96
CA GLN A 54 13.16 1.49 -7.67
C GLN A 54 12.01 1.51 -8.68
N ASN A 55 12.30 1.31 -9.96
CA ASN A 55 11.26 1.29 -10.99
C ASN A 55 10.32 0.10 -10.85
N GLU A 56 10.87 -1.09 -10.56
CA GLU A 56 10.04 -2.27 -10.30
C GLU A 56 9.17 -2.08 -9.05
N LEU A 57 9.75 -1.48 -8.01
CA LEU A 57 9.03 -1.19 -6.78
C LEU A 57 7.84 -0.25 -7.03
N GLY A 58 8.03 0.75 -7.91
CA GLY A 58 6.94 1.64 -8.34
C GLY A 58 5.82 0.85 -9.02
N ARG A 59 6.16 -0.04 -9.94
CA ARG A 59 5.17 -0.89 -10.62
C ARG A 59 4.42 -1.78 -9.63
N ARG A 60 5.16 -2.40 -8.70
CA ARG A 60 4.60 -3.32 -7.70
C ARG A 60 3.69 -2.63 -6.67
N THR A 61 3.86 -1.34 -6.48
CA THR A 61 3.08 -0.56 -5.51
C THR A 61 2.12 0.42 -6.19
N ALA A 62 1.96 0.30 -7.51
CA ALA A 62 1.06 1.15 -8.31
C ALA A 62 1.40 2.64 -8.18
N MET A 63 2.67 2.98 -8.22
CA MET A 63 3.17 4.35 -8.15
C MET A 63 3.96 4.70 -9.41
N ASP A 64 3.80 5.94 -9.90
CA ASP A 64 4.60 6.44 -10.99
C ASP A 64 6.05 6.72 -10.55
N VAL A 65 6.91 7.05 -11.52
CA VAL A 65 8.34 7.24 -11.29
C VAL A 65 8.62 8.34 -10.26
N ALA A 66 7.93 9.47 -10.38
CA ALA A 66 8.14 10.59 -9.47
C ALA A 66 7.65 10.27 -8.05
N THR A 67 6.52 9.61 -7.94
CA THR A 67 5.92 9.27 -6.65
C THR A 67 6.78 8.26 -5.90
N ILE A 68 7.21 7.16 -6.57
CA ILE A 68 8.04 6.16 -5.91
C ILE A 68 9.38 6.75 -5.47
N LYS A 69 9.99 7.61 -6.29
CA LYS A 69 11.23 8.27 -5.92
C LYS A 69 11.07 9.08 -4.62
N GLY A 70 10.00 9.87 -4.52
CA GLY A 70 9.74 10.66 -3.32
C GLY A 70 9.51 9.81 -2.08
N VAL A 71 8.76 8.72 -2.21
CA VAL A 71 8.50 7.80 -1.09
C VAL A 71 9.80 7.13 -0.64
N VAL A 72 10.60 6.64 -1.57
CA VAL A 72 11.89 5.99 -1.27
C VAL A 72 12.84 6.99 -0.61
N ASP A 73 12.92 8.21 -1.12
CA ASP A 73 13.79 9.25 -0.53
C ASP A 73 13.42 9.53 0.93
N ARG A 74 12.13 9.61 1.24
CA ARG A 74 11.66 9.83 2.62
C ARG A 74 11.95 8.65 3.52
N LEU A 75 11.77 7.42 3.04
CA LEU A 75 12.10 6.21 3.80
C LEU A 75 13.61 6.11 4.05
N ARG A 76 14.42 6.50 3.06
CA ARG A 76 15.87 6.54 3.18
C ARG A 76 16.31 7.55 4.25
N THR A 77 15.72 8.73 4.26
CA THR A 77 15.99 9.77 5.26
C THR A 77 15.67 9.26 6.67
N ARG A 78 14.61 8.47 6.81
CA ARG A 78 14.24 7.84 8.08
C ARG A 78 15.07 6.61 8.41
N LYS A 79 16.02 6.23 7.56
CA LYS A 79 16.89 5.05 7.73
C LYS A 79 16.10 3.73 7.75
N LEU A 80 14.99 3.69 7.03
CA LEU A 80 14.17 2.48 6.91
C LEU A 80 14.52 1.66 5.67
N VAL A 81 15.10 2.30 4.66
CA VAL A 81 15.65 1.63 3.48
C VAL A 81 17.02 2.20 3.14
N THR A 82 17.81 1.41 2.41
CA THR A 82 19.03 1.86 1.75
C THR A 82 18.82 1.83 0.24
N VAL A 83 19.55 2.69 -0.46
CA VAL A 83 19.51 2.77 -1.92
C VAL A 83 20.94 2.68 -2.43
N ARG A 84 21.17 1.78 -3.38
CA ARG A 84 22.49 1.62 -4.01
C ARG A 84 22.33 1.51 -5.52
N SER A 85 23.41 1.75 -6.23
CA SER A 85 23.44 1.48 -7.67
C SER A 85 23.44 -0.03 -7.93
N ASP A 86 22.74 -0.45 -8.98
CA ASP A 86 22.75 -1.84 -9.42
C ASP A 86 24.17 -2.20 -9.92
N LEU A 87 24.70 -3.35 -9.50
CA LEU A 87 26.01 -3.83 -9.92
C LEU A 87 26.08 -4.08 -11.43
N LYS A 88 24.97 -4.45 -12.05
CA LYS A 88 24.90 -4.77 -13.48
C LYS A 88 24.55 -3.57 -14.34
N ASP A 89 23.80 -2.62 -13.80
CA ASP A 89 23.39 -1.41 -14.51
C ASP A 89 23.38 -0.23 -13.53
N LYS A 90 24.43 0.59 -13.58
CA LYS A 90 24.65 1.71 -12.66
C LYS A 90 23.60 2.80 -12.79
N ARG A 91 22.78 2.79 -13.85
CA ARG A 91 21.67 3.73 -14.01
C ARG A 91 20.44 3.35 -13.14
N ARG A 92 20.41 2.12 -12.64
CA ARG A 92 19.31 1.62 -11.83
C ARG A 92 19.64 1.75 -10.36
N SER A 93 18.65 2.19 -9.58
CA SER A 93 18.73 2.21 -8.13
C SER A 93 18.06 0.95 -7.57
N VAL A 94 18.73 0.32 -6.62
CA VAL A 94 18.21 -0.86 -5.91
C VAL A 94 17.90 -0.45 -4.48
N VAL A 95 16.68 -0.76 -4.04
CA VAL A 95 16.17 -0.43 -2.71
C VAL A 95 16.15 -1.70 -1.86
N GLU A 96 16.66 -1.59 -0.64
CA GLU A 96 16.71 -2.72 0.30
C GLU A 96 16.24 -2.25 1.68
N PRO A 97 15.58 -3.11 2.48
CA PRO A 97 15.25 -2.75 3.85
C PRO A 97 16.53 -2.70 4.70
N THR A 98 16.57 -1.77 5.64
CA THR A 98 17.65 -1.75 6.65
C THR A 98 17.46 -2.90 7.65
N GLU A 99 18.51 -3.23 8.41
CA GLU A 99 18.39 -4.22 9.47
C GLU A 99 17.34 -3.82 10.52
N GLU A 100 17.23 -2.51 10.80
CA GLU A 100 16.19 -1.98 11.68
C GLU A 100 14.80 -2.32 11.16
N THR A 101 14.56 -2.09 9.87
CA THR A 101 13.27 -2.42 9.25
C THR A 101 12.98 -3.91 9.28
N LYS A 102 13.99 -4.74 9.04
CA LYS A 102 13.82 -6.19 9.15
C LYS A 102 13.38 -6.60 10.56
N SER A 103 13.86 -5.92 11.58
CA SER A 103 13.44 -6.17 12.96
C SER A 103 11.99 -5.80 13.21
N TYR A 104 11.40 -4.92 12.40
CA TYR A 104 9.99 -4.52 12.47
C TYR A 104 9.07 -5.34 11.56
N ALA A 105 9.60 -6.33 10.83
CA ALA A 105 8.82 -7.03 9.81
C ALA A 105 7.52 -7.61 10.36
N ASP A 106 7.58 -8.30 11.50
CA ASP A 106 6.39 -8.89 12.11
C ASP A 106 5.42 -7.84 12.60
N LEU A 107 5.92 -6.77 13.23
CA LEU A 107 5.09 -5.65 13.68
C LEU A 107 4.32 -5.03 12.51
N LEU A 108 5.00 -4.78 11.40
CA LEU A 108 4.39 -4.17 10.20
C LEU A 108 3.33 -5.08 9.60
N LYS A 109 3.62 -6.38 9.49
CA LYS A 109 2.68 -7.36 8.94
C LYS A 109 1.45 -7.52 9.83
N GLN A 110 1.65 -7.59 11.14
CA GLN A 110 0.55 -7.70 12.10
C GLN A 110 -0.34 -6.45 12.03
N ALA A 111 0.26 -5.27 11.95
CA ALA A 111 -0.50 -4.03 11.79
C ALA A 111 -1.32 -4.02 10.50
N GLY A 112 -0.73 -4.47 9.39
CA GLY A 112 -1.44 -4.56 8.12
C GLY A 112 -2.63 -5.51 8.17
N LEU A 113 -2.47 -6.67 8.81
CA LEU A 113 -3.55 -7.63 9.00
C LEU A 113 -4.68 -7.04 9.87
N LEU A 114 -4.32 -6.36 10.95
CA LEU A 114 -5.30 -5.73 11.82
C LEU A 114 -6.07 -4.62 11.10
N ILE A 115 -5.38 -3.77 10.35
CA ILE A 115 -6.01 -2.69 9.58
C ILE A 115 -7.00 -3.28 8.57
N SER A 116 -6.61 -4.33 7.85
CA SER A 116 -7.49 -5.02 6.91
C SER A 116 -8.71 -5.60 7.61
N ASP A 117 -8.50 -6.28 8.74
CA ASP A 117 -9.58 -6.90 9.50
C ASP A 117 -10.58 -5.85 10.01
N LEU A 118 -10.10 -4.75 10.55
CA LEU A 118 -10.96 -3.66 11.03
C LEU A 118 -11.70 -2.98 9.88
N THR A 119 -11.06 -2.79 8.75
CA THR A 119 -11.69 -2.20 7.56
C THR A 119 -12.85 -3.08 7.09
N LEU A 120 -12.65 -4.39 7.08
CA LEU A 120 -13.62 -5.36 6.57
C LEU A 120 -14.58 -5.87 7.66
N ASP A 121 -14.49 -5.36 8.88
CA ASP A 121 -15.27 -5.82 10.02
C ASP A 121 -16.79 -5.91 9.76
N PRO A 122 -17.43 -4.96 9.04
CA PRO A 122 -18.86 -5.06 8.74
C PRO A 122 -19.25 -6.24 7.84
N LEU A 123 -18.29 -6.91 7.20
CA LEU A 123 -18.55 -7.99 6.25
C LEU A 123 -18.37 -9.35 6.92
N THR A 124 -19.21 -10.31 6.54
CA THR A 124 -18.99 -11.72 6.91
C THR A 124 -17.75 -12.27 6.22
N THR A 125 -17.24 -13.41 6.66
CA THR A 125 -16.06 -14.05 6.05
C THR A 125 -16.28 -14.30 4.56
N THR A 126 -17.44 -14.81 4.17
CA THR A 126 -17.78 -15.07 2.77
C THR A 126 -17.83 -13.78 1.97
N GLU A 127 -18.43 -12.73 2.55
CA GLU A 127 -18.50 -11.41 1.91
C GLU A 127 -17.11 -10.79 1.74
N ARG A 128 -16.22 -10.94 2.72
CA ARG A 128 -14.84 -10.43 2.63
C ARG A 128 -14.10 -11.05 1.46
N ASP A 129 -14.19 -12.37 1.31
CA ASP A 129 -13.53 -13.09 0.22
C ASP A 129 -14.05 -12.62 -1.14
N LEU A 130 -15.36 -12.50 -1.27
CA LEU A 130 -16.00 -12.03 -2.50
C LEU A 130 -15.63 -10.57 -2.80
N PHE A 131 -15.67 -9.73 -1.78
CA PHE A 131 -15.32 -8.30 -1.93
C PHE A 131 -13.89 -8.13 -2.43
N LEU A 132 -12.92 -8.82 -1.84
CA LEU A 132 -11.52 -8.73 -2.28
C LEU A 132 -11.36 -9.25 -3.70
N LYS A 133 -12.04 -10.34 -4.05
CA LYS A 133 -12.03 -10.89 -5.40
C LYS A 133 -12.55 -9.87 -6.43
N LEU A 134 -13.67 -9.23 -6.13
CA LEU A 134 -14.29 -8.25 -7.02
C LEU A 134 -13.46 -6.97 -7.09
N LEU A 135 -12.94 -6.51 -5.96
CA LEU A 135 -12.09 -5.32 -5.92
C LEU A 135 -10.83 -5.51 -6.75
N LYS A 136 -10.21 -6.69 -6.70
CA LYS A 136 -9.04 -7.01 -7.53
C LYS A 136 -9.34 -6.89 -9.03
N LYS A 137 -10.56 -7.23 -9.46
CA LYS A 137 -10.95 -7.04 -10.85
C LYS A 137 -10.92 -5.56 -11.26
N LEU A 138 -11.27 -4.66 -10.33
CA LEU A 138 -11.24 -3.23 -10.59
C LEU A 138 -9.81 -2.66 -10.60
N CYS A 139 -8.85 -3.39 -10.05
CA CYS A 139 -7.45 -2.95 -9.98
C CYS A 139 -6.63 -3.35 -11.23
N SER A 140 -7.24 -4.11 -12.14
CA SER A 140 -6.56 -4.58 -13.36
C SER A 140 -6.66 -3.58 -14.49
#